data_568568296f4ec32b4fe9c734f9bb5f9c
#
_entry.id   568568296f4ec32b4fe9c734f9bb5f9c
#
_cell.length_a   1.000
_cell.length_b   1.000
_cell.length_c   1.000
_cell.angle_alpha   90.00
_cell.angle_beta   90.00
_cell.angle_gamma   90.00
#
_symmetry.space_group_name_H-M   'P 1'
#
loop_
_entity.id
_entity.type
_entity.pdbx_description
1 polymer ?
#
loop_
_entity_poly.entity_id
_entity_poly.type
_entity_poly.pdbx_seq_one_letter_code
_entity_poly.pdbx_strand_id
1 'polypeptide(L)'
;GCADAAHGLGAHIIADGGCTCPGDVAKAFGGGADFVMLGGMFAGHDEGEGKLIKSNGHKFIEFYGSSSDIANKKHYGGLSDYRSSEGRTVRIKYRGKIKDTINNILGGVRSSCTYVGAPSLKQLSKCTTFVRVAKQFNDTFAK
;
A
#
# COMPACT_ATOMS: atom_id res chain seq x y z
N GLY A 1 -11.79 5.76 15.96
CA GLY A 1 -12.79 6.45 15.12
C GLY A 1 -13.43 5.52 14.10
N CYS A 2 -13.02 5.54 12.80
CA CYS A 2 -13.68 4.74 11.75
C CYS A 2 -13.67 3.23 12.03
N ALA A 3 -12.54 2.68 12.51
CA ALA A 3 -12.45 1.26 12.86
C ALA A 3 -13.44 0.89 13.99
N ASP A 4 -13.52 1.70 15.04
CA ASP A 4 -14.46 1.45 16.16
C ASP A 4 -15.91 1.51 15.70
N ALA A 5 -16.25 2.45 14.82
CA ALA A 5 -17.58 2.56 14.26
C ALA A 5 -17.95 1.34 13.40
N ALA A 6 -17.05 0.91 12.50
CA ALA A 6 -17.27 -0.28 11.66
C ALA A 6 -17.40 -1.55 12.49
N HIS A 7 -16.48 -1.77 13.44
CA HIS A 7 -16.49 -2.96 14.29
C HIS A 7 -17.69 -2.99 15.24
N GLY A 8 -18.11 -1.82 15.74
CA GLY A 8 -19.32 -1.70 16.58
C GLY A 8 -20.60 -2.12 15.85
N LEU A 9 -20.62 -2.04 14.53
CA LEU A 9 -21.71 -2.50 13.67
C LEU A 9 -21.49 -3.91 13.10
N GLY A 10 -20.43 -4.61 13.52
CA GLY A 10 -20.07 -5.93 12.99
C GLY A 10 -19.53 -5.90 11.55
N ALA A 11 -19.11 -4.73 11.06
CA ALA A 11 -18.54 -4.55 9.74
C ALA A 11 -17.00 -4.57 9.78
N HIS A 12 -16.38 -4.59 8.59
CA HIS A 12 -14.92 -4.52 8.41
C HIS A 12 -14.52 -3.16 7.84
N ILE A 13 -13.25 -2.82 8.01
CA ILE A 13 -12.68 -1.60 7.45
C ILE A 13 -11.39 -1.89 6.68
N ILE A 14 -11.26 -1.25 5.53
CA ILE A 14 -10.09 -1.31 4.67
C ILE A 14 -9.37 0.04 4.75
N ALA A 15 -8.08 0.02 5.09
CA ALA A 15 -7.23 1.20 4.97
C ALA A 15 -6.74 1.30 3.52
N ASP A 16 -7.21 2.32 2.80
CA ASP A 16 -6.88 2.55 1.40
C ASP A 16 -6.02 3.80 1.22
N GLY A 17 -4.91 3.63 0.54
CA GLY A 17 -4.00 4.69 0.15
C GLY A 17 -2.88 5.02 1.14
N GLY A 18 -1.83 5.62 0.59
CA GLY A 18 -0.72 6.20 1.36
C GLY A 18 0.34 5.23 1.87
N CYS A 19 0.18 3.91 1.78
CA CYS A 19 1.20 2.97 2.21
C CYS A 19 2.34 2.89 1.19
N THR A 20 3.56 3.20 1.62
CA THR A 20 4.78 3.20 0.81
C THR A 20 5.85 2.24 1.31
N CYS A 21 5.74 1.79 2.55
CA CYS A 21 6.68 0.86 3.18
C CYS A 21 5.94 -0.10 4.14
N PRO A 22 6.60 -1.19 4.59
CA PRO A 22 6.01 -2.14 5.55
C PRO A 22 5.53 -1.50 6.85
N GLY A 23 6.21 -0.44 7.31
CA GLY A 23 5.82 0.29 8.52
C GLY A 23 4.46 0.98 8.39
N ASP A 24 4.10 1.46 7.21
CA ASP A 24 2.78 2.07 6.97
C ASP A 24 1.67 1.01 7.03
N VAL A 25 1.93 -0.18 6.49
CA VAL A 25 1.02 -1.33 6.58
C VAL A 25 0.80 -1.74 8.03
N ALA A 26 1.89 -1.82 8.81
CA ALA A 26 1.81 -2.12 10.24
C ALA A 26 1.02 -1.07 11.01
N LYS A 27 1.20 0.23 10.71
CA LYS A 27 0.41 1.32 11.29
C LYS A 27 -1.08 1.20 10.95
N ALA A 28 -1.43 0.84 9.72
CA ALA A 28 -2.82 0.65 9.31
C ALA A 28 -3.49 -0.44 10.15
N PHE A 29 -2.86 -1.61 10.30
CA PHE A 29 -3.36 -2.68 11.16
C PHE A 29 -3.39 -2.27 12.65
N GLY A 30 -2.35 -1.57 13.13
CA GLY A 30 -2.32 -1.01 14.47
C GLY A 30 -3.46 -0.01 14.73
N GLY A 31 -3.87 0.73 13.71
CA GLY A 31 -5.02 1.63 13.73
C GLY A 31 -6.39 0.95 13.68
N GLY A 32 -6.41 -0.38 13.54
CA GLY A 32 -7.64 -1.19 13.54
C GLY A 32 -8.16 -1.58 12.17
N ALA A 33 -7.39 -1.39 11.09
CA ALA A 33 -7.79 -1.89 9.78
C ALA A 33 -7.83 -3.42 9.77
N ASP A 34 -8.85 -4.01 9.15
CA ASP A 34 -8.95 -5.44 8.90
C ASP A 34 -8.18 -5.83 7.63
N PHE A 35 -8.14 -4.92 6.66
CA PHE A 35 -7.45 -5.07 5.39
C PHE A 35 -6.72 -3.78 5.03
N VAL A 36 -5.68 -3.92 4.19
CA VAL A 36 -4.93 -2.77 3.67
C VAL A 36 -4.87 -2.85 2.16
N MET A 37 -5.29 -1.78 1.49
CA MET A 37 -5.22 -1.65 0.03
C MET A 37 -3.84 -1.16 -0.38
N LEU A 38 -3.16 -1.92 -1.22
CA LEU A 38 -1.82 -1.62 -1.70
C LEU A 38 -1.80 -1.58 -3.23
N GLY A 39 -1.47 -0.42 -3.79
CA GLY A 39 -1.27 -0.25 -5.23
C GLY A 39 0.23 -0.19 -5.58
N GLY A 40 0.86 0.96 -5.32
CA GLY A 40 2.25 1.22 -5.69
C GLY A 40 3.28 0.26 -5.09
N MET A 41 3.03 -0.29 -3.91
CA MET A 41 3.92 -1.28 -3.30
C MET A 41 3.94 -2.61 -4.07
N PHE A 42 2.85 -2.98 -4.73
CA PHE A 42 2.75 -4.19 -5.55
C PHE A 42 3.04 -3.94 -7.04
N ALA A 43 3.18 -2.70 -7.45
CA ALA A 43 3.53 -2.36 -8.81
C ALA A 43 5.01 -2.64 -9.11
N GLY A 44 5.31 -2.94 -10.37
CA GLY A 44 6.68 -3.19 -10.83
C GLY A 44 7.16 -4.63 -10.71
N HIS A 45 6.28 -5.57 -10.38
CA HIS A 45 6.57 -7.00 -10.26
C HIS A 45 6.07 -7.79 -11.47
N ASP A 46 6.62 -8.99 -11.65
CA ASP A 46 6.27 -9.90 -12.76
C ASP A 46 4.79 -10.30 -12.75
N GLU A 47 4.21 -10.43 -11.56
CA GLU A 47 2.83 -10.89 -11.36
C GLU A 47 1.82 -9.76 -11.50
N GLY A 48 2.28 -8.51 -11.57
CA GLY A 48 1.42 -7.34 -11.71
C GLY A 48 1.09 -6.99 -13.15
N GLU A 49 0.05 -6.20 -13.34
CA GLU A 49 -0.22 -5.56 -14.62
C GLU A 49 0.81 -4.47 -14.92
N GLY A 50 1.12 -4.31 -16.19
CA GLY A 50 2.00 -3.25 -16.67
C GLY A 50 2.84 -3.73 -17.84
N LYS A 51 3.45 -2.79 -18.53
CA LYS A 51 4.32 -3.06 -19.66
C LYS A 51 5.78 -2.94 -19.26
N LEU A 52 6.54 -4.02 -19.44
CA LEU A 52 7.99 -3.98 -19.24
C LEU A 52 8.64 -3.12 -20.32
N ILE A 53 9.34 -2.06 -19.91
CA ILE A 53 10.07 -1.14 -20.77
C ILE A 53 11.54 -1.19 -20.37
N LYS A 54 12.42 -1.21 -21.38
CA LYS A 54 13.86 -1.05 -21.20
C LYS A 54 14.26 0.35 -21.65
N SER A 55 14.93 1.11 -20.80
CA SER A 55 15.43 2.45 -21.10
C SER A 55 16.79 2.64 -20.44
N ASN A 56 17.77 3.09 -21.19
CA ASN A 56 19.13 3.37 -20.71
C ASN A 56 19.75 2.23 -19.88
N GLY A 57 19.57 0.97 -20.29
CA GLY A 57 20.09 -0.21 -19.60
C GLY A 57 19.29 -0.64 -18.38
N HIS A 58 18.25 0.11 -17.97
CA HIS A 58 17.39 -0.20 -16.84
C HIS A 58 16.03 -0.73 -17.30
N LYS A 59 15.45 -1.59 -16.47
CA LYS A 59 14.10 -2.13 -16.67
C LYS A 59 13.09 -1.36 -15.82
N PHE A 60 11.95 -1.01 -16.43
CA PHE A 60 10.84 -0.33 -15.79
C PHE A 60 9.52 -1.03 -16.14
N ILE A 61 8.57 -0.99 -15.24
CA ILE A 61 7.17 -1.32 -15.54
C ILE A 61 6.40 -0.02 -15.65
N GLU A 62 5.67 0.16 -16.73
CA GLU A 62 4.73 1.26 -16.89
C GLU A 62 3.44 0.89 -16.18
N PHE A 63 3.14 1.62 -15.13
CA PHE A 63 2.01 1.39 -14.24
C PHE A 63 0.92 2.45 -14.45
N TYR A 64 -0.33 2.02 -14.47
CA TYR A 64 -1.49 2.89 -14.62
C TYR A 64 -2.33 2.83 -13.35
N GLY A 65 -2.63 3.96 -12.74
CA GLY A 65 -3.66 4.04 -11.70
C GLY A 65 -5.03 3.64 -12.28
N SER A 66 -5.88 2.98 -11.50
CA SER A 66 -7.21 2.52 -11.93
C SER A 66 -8.11 3.63 -12.47
N SER A 67 -7.93 4.86 -12.00
CA SER A 67 -8.66 6.06 -12.43
C SER A 67 -7.92 6.87 -13.50
N SER A 68 -6.83 6.35 -14.10
CA SER A 68 -6.12 7.05 -15.18
C SER A 68 -6.90 7.00 -16.50
N ASP A 69 -6.67 7.97 -17.39
CA ASP A 69 -7.29 7.99 -18.72
C ASP A 69 -7.00 6.71 -19.50
N ILE A 70 -5.79 6.16 -19.36
CA ILE A 70 -5.38 4.94 -20.05
C ILE A 70 -6.14 3.72 -19.50
N ALA A 71 -6.27 3.61 -18.17
CA ALA A 71 -7.04 2.54 -17.56
C ALA A 71 -8.53 2.63 -17.91
N ASN A 72 -9.11 3.84 -17.91
CA ASN A 72 -10.49 4.05 -18.29
C ASN A 72 -10.74 3.71 -19.76
N LYS A 73 -9.84 4.08 -20.67
CA LYS A 73 -9.93 3.68 -22.09
C LYS A 73 -9.84 2.17 -22.29
N LYS A 74 -8.94 1.50 -21.53
CA LYS A 74 -8.71 0.05 -21.65
C LYS A 74 -9.87 -0.78 -21.11
N HIS A 75 -10.48 -0.37 -19.99
CA HIS A 75 -11.46 -1.18 -19.26
C HIS A 75 -12.90 -0.71 -19.42
N TYR A 76 -13.13 0.59 -19.72
CA TYR A 76 -14.46 1.20 -19.73
C TYR A 76 -14.78 1.99 -21.01
N GLY A 77 -13.91 1.93 -22.02
CA GLY A 77 -14.13 2.65 -23.29
C GLY A 77 -13.89 4.16 -23.24
N GLY A 78 -13.46 4.69 -22.10
CA GLY A 78 -13.16 6.10 -21.85
C GLY A 78 -13.74 6.63 -20.55
N LEU A 79 -13.46 7.89 -20.26
CA LEU A 79 -14.05 8.59 -19.11
C LEU A 79 -15.49 9.00 -19.43
N SER A 80 -16.41 8.78 -18.50
CA SER A 80 -17.73 9.36 -18.57
C SER A 80 -17.66 10.86 -18.29
N ASP A 81 -18.53 11.67 -18.89
CA ASP A 81 -18.53 13.14 -18.82
C ASP A 81 -18.59 13.71 -17.38
N TYR A 82 -19.06 12.90 -16.42
CA TYR A 82 -19.17 13.29 -15.01
C TYR A 82 -17.99 12.82 -14.15
N ARG A 83 -16.96 12.19 -14.72
CA ARG A 83 -15.78 11.69 -13.99
C ARG A 83 -14.52 12.42 -14.42
N SER A 84 -13.71 12.82 -13.43
CA SER A 84 -12.36 13.31 -13.65
C SER A 84 -11.35 12.17 -13.64
N SER A 85 -10.29 12.30 -14.42
CA SER A 85 -9.15 11.39 -14.36
C SER A 85 -8.33 11.68 -13.09
N GLU A 86 -8.38 10.80 -12.12
CA GLU A 86 -7.64 10.94 -10.87
C GLU A 86 -6.32 10.14 -10.87
N GLY A 87 -6.21 9.14 -11.73
CA GLY A 87 -5.03 8.31 -11.88
C GLY A 87 -4.04 8.87 -12.89
N ARG A 88 -2.76 8.62 -12.66
CA ARG A 88 -1.69 8.97 -13.58
C ARG A 88 -0.91 7.75 -14.03
N THR A 89 -0.32 7.82 -15.23
CA THR A 89 0.65 6.87 -15.71
C THR A 89 2.01 7.19 -15.08
N VAL A 90 2.65 6.21 -14.48
CA VAL A 90 3.99 6.32 -13.93
C VAL A 90 4.86 5.15 -14.38
N ARG A 91 6.16 5.40 -14.46
CA ARG A 91 7.16 4.34 -14.70
C ARG A 91 7.80 3.99 -13.37
N ILE A 92 7.79 2.70 -13.04
CA ILE A 92 8.31 2.16 -11.79
C ILE A 92 9.49 1.26 -12.13
N LYS A 93 10.55 1.34 -11.35
CA LYS A 93 11.68 0.43 -11.48
C LYS A 93 11.19 -1.02 -11.36
N TYR A 94 11.61 -1.87 -12.28
CA TYR A 94 11.29 -3.29 -12.24
C TYR A 94 11.86 -3.94 -10.97
N ARG A 95 11.05 -4.72 -10.29
CA ARG A 95 11.34 -5.30 -8.98
C ARG A 95 11.44 -6.84 -8.97
N GLY A 96 11.22 -7.49 -10.11
CA GLY A 96 11.21 -8.95 -10.19
C GLY A 96 9.94 -9.56 -9.58
N LYS A 97 10.07 -10.71 -8.94
CA LYS A 97 8.94 -11.44 -8.33
C LYS A 97 8.42 -10.75 -7.08
N ILE A 98 7.10 -10.77 -6.91
CA ILE A 98 6.41 -10.12 -5.78
C ILE A 98 6.69 -10.79 -4.42
N LYS A 99 7.13 -12.05 -4.42
CA LYS A 99 7.37 -12.85 -3.21
C LYS A 99 8.25 -12.13 -2.18
N ASP A 100 9.32 -11.47 -2.62
CA ASP A 100 10.24 -10.79 -1.72
C ASP A 100 9.60 -9.55 -1.08
N THR A 101 8.80 -8.82 -1.84
CA THR A 101 8.03 -7.69 -1.33
C THR A 101 6.98 -8.14 -0.30
N ILE A 102 6.26 -9.24 -0.57
CA ILE A 102 5.30 -9.81 0.39
C ILE A 102 6.01 -10.24 1.66
N ASN A 103 7.14 -10.96 1.55
CA ASN A 103 7.90 -11.40 2.72
C ASN A 103 8.41 -10.22 3.56
N ASN A 104 8.84 -9.14 2.92
CA ASN A 104 9.27 -7.93 3.61
C ASN A 104 8.11 -7.26 4.35
N ILE A 105 6.93 -7.12 3.72
CA ILE A 105 5.74 -6.57 4.36
C ILE A 105 5.33 -7.42 5.57
N LEU A 106 5.23 -8.75 5.39
CA LEU A 106 4.87 -9.67 6.47
C LEU A 106 5.89 -9.66 7.60
N GLY A 107 7.18 -9.55 7.26
CA GLY A 107 8.27 -9.39 8.23
C GLY A 107 8.10 -8.14 9.07
N GLY A 108 7.81 -6.99 8.44
CA GLY A 108 7.57 -5.72 9.12
C GLY A 108 6.35 -5.77 10.06
N VAL A 109 5.26 -6.40 9.60
CA VAL A 109 4.05 -6.58 10.44
C VAL A 109 4.35 -7.48 11.64
N ARG A 110 5.06 -8.60 11.46
CA ARG A 110 5.46 -9.50 12.57
C ARG A 110 6.36 -8.78 13.57
N SER A 111 7.34 -8.02 13.10
CA SER A 111 8.22 -7.23 13.97
C SER A 111 7.41 -6.22 14.80
N SER A 112 6.44 -5.55 14.18
CA SER A 112 5.56 -4.61 14.89
C SER A 112 4.73 -5.31 15.96
N CYS A 113 4.19 -6.50 15.70
CA CYS A 113 3.51 -7.30 16.72
C CYS A 113 4.45 -7.61 17.90
N THR A 114 5.69 -7.99 17.63
CA THR A 114 6.69 -8.26 18.65
C THR A 114 6.99 -7.03 19.50
N TYR A 115 7.18 -5.86 18.87
CA TYR A 115 7.50 -4.61 19.59
C TYR A 115 6.41 -4.15 20.54
N VAL A 116 5.14 -4.36 20.20
CA VAL A 116 4.01 -3.98 21.08
C VAL A 116 3.49 -5.12 21.94
N GLY A 117 4.09 -6.30 21.88
CA GLY A 117 3.66 -7.48 22.64
C GLY A 117 2.34 -8.08 22.15
N ALA A 118 1.97 -7.88 20.90
CA ALA A 118 0.77 -8.45 20.31
C ALA A 118 1.00 -9.92 19.89
N PRO A 119 0.29 -10.91 20.46
CA PRO A 119 0.47 -12.33 20.14
C PRO A 119 -0.09 -12.70 18.75
N SER A 120 -0.91 -11.85 18.15
CA SER A 120 -1.47 -12.05 16.82
C SER A 120 -1.83 -10.73 16.16
N LEU A 121 -1.97 -10.73 14.83
CA LEU A 121 -2.41 -9.54 14.06
C LEU A 121 -3.75 -9.00 14.58
N LYS A 122 -4.69 -9.88 14.93
CA LYS A 122 -5.99 -9.50 15.47
C LYS A 122 -5.89 -8.68 16.76
N GLN A 123 -4.83 -8.85 17.52
CA GLN A 123 -4.61 -8.12 18.77
C GLN A 123 -3.71 -6.90 18.61
N LEU A 124 -3.14 -6.69 17.44
CA LEU A 124 -2.20 -5.59 17.19
C LEU A 124 -2.80 -4.24 17.55
N SER A 125 -4.01 -3.94 17.11
CA SER A 125 -4.69 -2.67 17.41
C SER A 125 -4.95 -2.45 18.92
N LYS A 126 -5.16 -3.52 19.66
CA LYS A 126 -5.40 -3.45 21.12
C LYS A 126 -4.10 -3.22 21.92
N CYS A 127 -2.96 -3.64 21.35
CA CYS A 127 -1.64 -3.49 21.97
C CYS A 127 -0.91 -2.21 21.49
N THR A 128 -1.42 -1.54 20.46
CA THR A 128 -0.79 -0.37 19.85
C THR A 128 -1.23 0.92 20.51
N THR A 129 -0.28 1.76 20.87
CA THR A 129 -0.52 3.15 21.28
C THR A 129 0.03 4.10 20.23
N PHE A 130 -0.83 4.98 19.72
CA PHE A 130 -0.42 6.04 18.80
C PHE A 130 -0.07 7.31 19.56
N VAL A 131 1.10 7.86 19.27
CA VAL A 131 1.56 9.14 19.79
C VAL A 131 1.66 10.14 18.66
N ARG A 132 1.04 11.32 18.86
CA ARG A 132 1.17 12.40 17.88
C ARG A 132 2.56 13.03 18.01
N VAL A 133 3.31 13.05 16.92
CA VAL A 133 4.64 13.65 16.87
C VAL A 133 4.70 14.72 15.80
N ALA A 134 5.61 15.68 15.96
CA ALA A 134 6.00 16.58 14.87
C ALA A 134 6.68 15.76 13.77
N LYS A 135 6.59 16.23 12.51
CA LYS A 135 7.25 15.57 11.38
C LYS A 135 8.75 15.52 11.65
N GLN A 136 9.26 14.31 11.82
CA GLN A 136 10.70 14.07 11.99
C GLN A 136 11.22 13.33 10.76
N PHE A 137 12.34 13.81 10.23
CA PHE A 137 13.12 13.07 9.24
C PHE A 137 14.17 12.27 9.99
N ASN A 138 14.17 10.97 9.83
CA ASN A 138 15.23 10.11 10.35
C ASN A 138 16.17 9.76 9.19
N ASP A 139 17.25 10.50 9.07
CA ASP A 139 18.25 10.33 8.01
C ASP A 139 19.31 9.26 8.34
N THR A 140 19.16 8.55 9.47
CA THR A 140 20.17 7.59 9.94
C THR A 140 20.50 6.51 8.92
N PHE A 141 19.55 6.16 8.05
CA PHE A 141 19.70 5.18 6.98
C PHE A 141 19.44 5.74 5.58
N ALA A 142 19.28 7.06 5.44
CA ALA A 142 19.19 7.70 4.13
C ALA A 142 20.56 7.63 3.46
N LYS A 143 20.66 6.90 2.34
CA LYS A 143 21.82 6.89 1.42
C LYS A 143 21.40 7.46 0.10
#